data_b774c902fa0100ebc35ad6e126d6c942
#
_entry.id   b774c902fa0100ebc35ad6e126d6c942
#
_cell.length_a   1.000
_cell.length_b   1.000
_cell.length_c   1.000
_cell.angle_alpha   90.00
_cell.angle_beta   90.00
_cell.angle_gamma   90.00
#
_symmetry.space_group_name_H-M   'P 1'
#
loop_
_entity.id
_entity.type
_entity.pdbx_description
1 polymer ?
#
loop_
_entity_poly.entity_id
_entity_poly.type
_entity_poly.pdbx_seq_one_letter_code
_entity_poly.pdbx_strand_id
1 'polypeptide(L)'
;MLKYCKKCVLPNTRPNIIFDKNQVCDGCSTSNQKSIEIDWQEREKNFSKLVDSIKNRSSFYDCLIPVSGGKDSTWQVLTALSYGLNPLCLTWKTPARNSLGEKNLQNLINLGVNHIDFSINPKVEKKFTLKTFEKFGIPLIPMHMAMHALTIQCAINFKIPLIIWGENSAFEYGGNDNTLKGFSLTHEWLKKYGVTNGTVSSDWIDNDLTEHDLRPYYWPSDKMQEDAGVQAIFLGHFFKWDPLQTFKIASENGFLKGEKPKTGHYNFADIDDEFLITIHHW
;
A
#
# COMPACT_ATOMS: atom_id res chain seq x y z
N MET A 1 5.57 26.41 -15.61
CA MET A 1 5.00 25.90 -16.88
C MET A 1 4.80 24.41 -16.74
N LEU A 2 3.62 23.90 -17.12
CA LEU A 2 3.31 22.47 -17.09
C LEU A 2 4.16 21.73 -18.13
N LYS A 3 4.82 20.65 -17.70
CA LYS A 3 5.63 19.79 -18.57
C LYS A 3 5.18 18.34 -18.41
N TYR A 4 5.31 17.55 -19.46
CA TYR A 4 4.93 16.16 -19.47
C TYR A 4 6.12 15.28 -19.83
N CYS A 5 6.17 14.08 -19.25
CA CYS A 5 7.16 13.08 -19.65
C CYS A 5 6.96 12.69 -21.11
N LYS A 6 8.02 12.68 -21.91
CA LYS A 6 7.94 12.28 -23.32
C LYS A 6 7.65 10.79 -23.55
N LYS A 7 7.83 9.97 -22.50
CA LYS A 7 7.63 8.51 -22.59
C LYS A 7 6.26 8.06 -22.07
N CYS A 8 5.82 8.57 -20.90
CA CYS A 8 4.57 8.14 -20.25
C CYS A 8 3.54 9.24 -20.05
N VAL A 9 3.80 10.46 -20.55
CA VAL A 9 2.97 11.67 -20.47
C VAL A 9 2.62 12.13 -19.04
N LEU A 10 3.27 11.60 -18.01
CA LEU A 10 3.06 12.02 -16.63
C LEU A 10 3.46 13.49 -16.45
N PRO A 11 2.64 14.35 -15.79
CA PRO A 11 2.92 15.77 -15.62
C PRO A 11 3.95 16.02 -14.50
N ASN A 12 4.67 17.15 -14.59
CA ASN A 12 5.60 17.59 -13.56
C ASN A 12 4.92 18.12 -12.29
N THR A 13 3.62 18.08 -12.21
CA THR A 13 2.85 18.42 -11.01
C THR A 13 2.77 17.24 -10.02
N ARG A 14 3.12 16.02 -10.45
CA ARG A 14 3.19 14.89 -9.53
C ARG A 14 4.26 15.15 -8.46
N PRO A 15 3.96 14.98 -7.17
CA PRO A 15 4.94 15.16 -6.11
C PRO A 15 6.18 14.27 -6.30
N ASN A 16 7.36 14.82 -6.00
CA ASN A 16 8.66 14.14 -6.02
C ASN A 16 9.14 13.62 -7.40
N ILE A 17 8.46 13.95 -8.51
CA ILE A 17 8.89 13.53 -9.84
C ILE A 17 10.06 14.37 -10.35
N ILE A 18 11.02 13.73 -10.98
CA ILE A 18 12.17 14.37 -11.62
C ILE A 18 12.17 14.03 -13.12
N PHE A 19 12.53 15.02 -13.94
CA PHE A 19 12.74 14.84 -15.38
C PHE A 19 14.21 14.97 -15.72
N ASP A 20 14.73 14.06 -16.54
CA ASP A 20 16.08 14.16 -17.11
C ASP A 20 16.16 15.24 -18.21
N LYS A 21 17.38 15.41 -18.75
CA LYS A 21 17.65 16.35 -19.87
C LYS A 21 16.85 16.06 -21.15
N ASN A 22 16.36 14.83 -21.31
CA ASN A 22 15.55 14.40 -22.43
C ASN A 22 14.04 14.53 -22.16
N GLN A 23 13.67 15.09 -21.00
CA GLN A 23 12.29 15.23 -20.53
C GLN A 23 11.61 13.86 -20.30
N VAL A 24 12.38 12.85 -19.88
CA VAL A 24 11.89 11.55 -19.43
C VAL A 24 11.86 11.54 -17.91
N CYS A 25 10.77 11.08 -17.31
CA CYS A 25 10.64 11.03 -15.85
C CYS A 25 11.48 9.88 -15.26
N ASP A 26 11.87 10.06 -14.02
CA ASP A 26 12.65 9.08 -13.25
C ASP A 26 11.92 7.75 -13.07
N GLY A 27 10.58 7.72 -13.00
CA GLY A 27 9.79 6.49 -13.04
C GLY A 27 10.00 5.68 -14.33
N CYS A 28 10.04 6.35 -15.49
CA CYS A 28 10.36 5.68 -16.76
C CYS A 28 11.81 5.19 -16.82
N SER A 29 12.73 5.92 -16.23
CA SER A 29 14.15 5.53 -16.14
C SER A 29 14.30 4.30 -15.26
N THR A 30 13.67 4.29 -14.09
CA THR A 30 13.66 3.13 -13.17
C THR A 30 13.03 1.89 -13.82
N SER A 31 11.93 2.07 -14.56
CA SER A 31 11.29 0.96 -15.28
C SER A 31 12.21 0.29 -16.32
N ASN A 32 13.08 1.08 -16.97
CA ASN A 32 14.11 0.51 -17.87
C ASN A 32 15.18 -0.25 -17.09
N GLN A 33 15.67 0.32 -15.97
CA GLN A 33 16.70 -0.32 -15.14
C GLN A 33 16.22 -1.66 -14.57
N LYS A 34 14.95 -1.75 -14.15
CA LYS A 34 14.33 -2.99 -13.67
C LYS A 34 14.46 -4.17 -14.62
N SER A 35 14.43 -3.92 -15.92
CA SER A 35 14.49 -4.99 -16.92
C SER A 35 15.91 -5.42 -17.28
N ILE A 36 16.94 -4.62 -16.94
CA ILE A 36 18.31 -4.80 -17.41
C ILE A 36 19.30 -5.06 -16.27
N GLU A 37 19.16 -4.37 -15.12
CA GLU A 37 20.19 -4.27 -14.09
C GLU A 37 19.88 -5.09 -12.82
N ILE A 38 18.61 -5.53 -12.62
CA ILE A 38 18.21 -6.20 -11.39
C ILE A 38 18.30 -7.72 -11.54
N ASP A 39 19.11 -8.35 -10.70
CA ASP A 39 19.12 -9.80 -10.52
C ASP A 39 17.93 -10.22 -9.63
N TRP A 40 16.83 -10.56 -10.29
CA TRP A 40 15.61 -10.99 -9.62
C TRP A 40 15.76 -12.34 -8.92
N GLN A 41 16.65 -13.22 -9.38
CA GLN A 41 16.91 -14.49 -8.73
C GLN A 41 17.65 -14.31 -7.41
N GLU A 42 18.61 -13.39 -7.36
CA GLU A 42 19.27 -13.03 -6.11
C GLU A 42 18.30 -12.39 -5.11
N ARG A 43 17.42 -11.48 -5.58
CA ARG A 43 16.40 -10.86 -4.71
C ARG A 43 15.43 -11.88 -4.16
N GLU A 44 14.97 -12.83 -4.95
CA GLU A 44 14.12 -13.94 -4.51
C GLU A 44 14.82 -14.82 -3.47
N LYS A 45 16.11 -15.14 -3.65
CA LYS A 45 16.90 -15.85 -2.63
C LYS A 45 16.99 -15.05 -1.32
N ASN A 46 17.11 -13.74 -1.41
CA ASN A 46 17.14 -12.88 -0.22
C ASN A 46 15.79 -12.86 0.48
N PHE A 47 14.67 -12.91 -0.26
CA PHE A 47 13.34 -13.09 0.31
C PHE A 47 13.21 -14.45 1.03
N SER A 48 13.70 -15.54 0.44
CA SER A 48 13.70 -16.87 1.08
C SER A 48 14.46 -16.85 2.42
N LYS A 49 15.64 -16.22 2.47
CA LYS A 49 16.41 -16.07 3.72
C LYS A 49 15.64 -15.25 4.77
N LEU A 50 14.96 -14.19 4.34
CA LEU A 50 14.11 -13.39 5.23
C LEU A 50 12.97 -14.25 5.80
N VAL A 51 12.28 -15.02 4.96
CA VAL A 51 11.21 -15.94 5.37
C VAL A 51 11.71 -16.93 6.41
N ASP A 52 12.84 -17.57 6.20
CA ASP A 52 13.44 -18.51 7.15
C ASP A 52 13.72 -17.84 8.50
N SER A 53 14.25 -16.61 8.49
CA SER A 53 14.50 -15.84 9.72
C SER A 53 13.20 -15.47 10.45
N ILE A 54 12.14 -15.17 9.72
CA ILE A 54 10.82 -14.83 10.27
C ILE A 54 10.15 -16.05 10.93
N LYS A 55 10.12 -17.19 10.24
CA LYS A 55 9.54 -18.44 10.77
C LYS A 55 10.19 -18.89 12.08
N ASN A 56 11.46 -18.62 12.25
CA ASN A 56 12.18 -18.91 13.50
C ASN A 56 11.80 -17.96 14.66
N ARG A 57 11.16 -16.83 14.40
CA ARG A 57 10.78 -15.81 15.40
C ARG A 57 9.27 -15.71 15.63
N SER A 58 8.47 -16.12 14.67
CA SER A 58 7.01 -16.01 14.74
C SER A 58 6.45 -17.04 15.71
N SER A 59 5.38 -16.66 16.42
CA SER A 59 4.69 -17.55 17.36
C SER A 59 3.33 -18.04 16.86
N PHE A 60 2.64 -17.22 16.05
CA PHE A 60 1.29 -17.54 15.57
C PHE A 60 1.08 -17.15 14.11
N TYR A 61 1.31 -15.88 13.77
CA TYR A 61 1.33 -15.40 12.38
C TYR A 61 2.75 -15.00 12.01
N ASP A 62 3.19 -15.40 10.82
CA ASP A 62 4.51 -15.04 10.31
C ASP A 62 4.56 -13.61 9.78
N CYS A 63 3.47 -13.20 9.14
CA CYS A 63 3.39 -11.87 8.56
C CYS A 63 1.97 -11.29 8.63
N LEU A 64 1.89 -9.97 8.51
CA LEU A 64 0.66 -9.22 8.32
C LEU A 64 0.68 -8.61 6.93
N ILE A 65 -0.42 -8.77 6.19
CA ILE A 65 -0.57 -8.25 4.83
C ILE A 65 -1.78 -7.32 4.80
N PRO A 66 -1.60 -6.02 4.54
CA PRO A 66 -2.73 -5.13 4.26
C PRO A 66 -3.33 -5.49 2.91
N VAL A 67 -4.64 -5.73 2.88
CA VAL A 67 -5.35 -6.21 1.70
C VAL A 67 -6.61 -5.39 1.42
N SER A 68 -6.94 -5.20 0.14
CA SER A 68 -8.22 -4.61 -0.30
C SER A 68 -9.13 -5.64 -0.99
N GLY A 69 -8.61 -6.82 -1.31
CA GLY A 69 -9.22 -7.78 -2.23
C GLY A 69 -8.85 -7.53 -3.69
N GLY A 70 -8.08 -6.49 -3.99
CA GLY A 70 -7.59 -6.18 -5.33
C GLY A 70 -6.54 -7.17 -5.84
N LYS A 71 -6.20 -7.05 -7.13
CA LYS A 71 -5.25 -7.95 -7.80
C LYS A 71 -3.87 -8.00 -7.12
N ASP A 72 -3.37 -6.86 -6.67
CA ASP A 72 -2.03 -6.77 -6.06
C ASP A 72 -2.01 -7.41 -4.68
N SER A 73 -3.01 -7.17 -3.84
CA SER A 73 -3.13 -7.83 -2.54
C SER A 73 -3.37 -9.34 -2.67
N THR A 74 -4.11 -9.78 -3.68
CA THR A 74 -4.25 -11.22 -3.99
C THR A 74 -2.91 -11.84 -4.37
N TRP A 75 -2.12 -11.18 -5.23
CA TRP A 75 -0.76 -11.61 -5.58
C TRP A 75 0.17 -11.67 -4.37
N GLN A 76 0.10 -10.66 -3.48
CA GLN A 76 0.90 -10.63 -2.24
C GLN A 76 0.59 -11.83 -1.34
N VAL A 77 -0.69 -12.13 -1.13
CA VAL A 77 -1.14 -13.26 -0.31
C VAL A 77 -0.70 -14.58 -0.93
N LEU A 78 -0.91 -14.78 -2.23
CA LEU A 78 -0.48 -15.98 -2.93
C LEU A 78 1.03 -16.18 -2.85
N THR A 79 1.81 -15.11 -3.00
CA THR A 79 3.26 -15.16 -2.87
C THR A 79 3.65 -15.55 -1.42
N ALA A 80 3.07 -14.93 -0.41
CA ALA A 80 3.36 -15.30 0.99
C ALA A 80 3.04 -16.78 1.28
N LEU A 81 1.88 -17.25 0.83
CA LEU A 81 1.46 -18.66 0.98
C LEU A 81 2.40 -19.63 0.24
N SER A 82 2.88 -19.28 -0.96
CA SER A 82 3.80 -20.14 -1.72
C SER A 82 5.17 -20.33 -1.04
N TYR A 83 5.57 -19.37 -0.20
CA TYR A 83 6.74 -19.49 0.68
C TYR A 83 6.42 -20.13 2.04
N GLY A 84 5.20 -20.62 2.21
CA GLY A 84 4.74 -21.28 3.43
C GLY A 84 4.64 -20.35 4.65
N LEU A 85 4.45 -19.05 4.43
CA LEU A 85 4.12 -18.11 5.50
C LEU A 85 2.65 -18.27 5.90
N ASN A 86 2.36 -18.05 7.20
CA ASN A 86 1.02 -17.98 7.77
C ASN A 86 0.61 -16.51 7.95
N PRO A 87 -0.07 -15.88 6.97
CA PRO A 87 -0.41 -14.46 7.04
C PRO A 87 -1.67 -14.19 7.83
N LEU A 88 -1.68 -13.08 8.61
CA LEU A 88 -2.90 -12.37 8.98
C LEU A 88 -3.15 -11.27 7.96
N CYS A 89 -4.31 -11.25 7.35
CA CYS A 89 -4.71 -10.18 6.44
C CYS A 89 -5.51 -9.10 7.19
N LEU A 90 -5.28 -7.83 6.84
CA LEU A 90 -5.96 -6.69 7.45
C LEU A 90 -6.49 -5.77 6.37
N THR A 91 -7.75 -5.35 6.49
CA THR A 91 -8.32 -4.28 5.68
C THR A 91 -8.76 -3.12 6.58
N TRP A 92 -8.37 -1.89 6.24
CA TRP A 92 -9.15 -0.74 6.64
C TRP A 92 -10.44 -0.77 5.83
N LYS A 93 -11.58 -0.91 6.52
CA LYS A 93 -12.88 -1.01 5.86
C LYS A 93 -13.26 0.32 5.24
N THR A 94 -13.30 0.35 3.92
CA THR A 94 -13.68 1.54 3.16
C THR A 94 -15.16 1.89 3.40
N PRO A 95 -15.53 3.19 3.36
CA PRO A 95 -16.89 3.62 3.64
C PRO A 95 -17.89 3.21 2.56
N ALA A 96 -17.46 2.94 1.33
CA ALA A 96 -18.30 2.67 0.18
C ALA A 96 -17.86 1.45 -0.65
N ARG A 97 -17.35 0.41 0.04
CA ARG A 97 -17.04 -0.87 -0.61
C ARG A 97 -18.26 -1.39 -1.34
N ASN A 98 -18.12 -1.63 -2.63
CA ASN A 98 -19.21 -2.11 -3.46
C ASN A 98 -19.29 -3.66 -3.47
N SER A 99 -20.31 -4.20 -4.13
CA SER A 99 -20.54 -5.66 -4.17
C SER A 99 -19.41 -6.42 -4.87
N LEU A 100 -18.70 -5.80 -5.82
CA LEU A 100 -17.55 -6.42 -6.48
C LEU A 100 -16.34 -6.46 -5.55
N GLY A 101 -16.08 -5.37 -4.82
CA GLY A 101 -15.04 -5.31 -3.80
C GLY A 101 -15.26 -6.31 -2.68
N GLU A 102 -16.52 -6.47 -2.22
CA GLU A 102 -16.86 -7.47 -1.21
C GLU A 102 -16.60 -8.89 -1.70
N LYS A 103 -17.00 -9.22 -2.93
CA LYS A 103 -16.73 -10.54 -3.54
C LYS A 103 -15.23 -10.79 -3.69
N ASN A 104 -14.47 -9.81 -4.15
CA ASN A 104 -13.03 -9.95 -4.33
C ASN A 104 -12.31 -10.14 -2.99
N LEU A 105 -12.70 -9.39 -1.96
CA LEU A 105 -12.15 -9.59 -0.61
C LEU A 105 -12.49 -10.99 -0.08
N GLN A 106 -13.74 -11.45 -0.25
CA GLN A 106 -14.12 -12.79 0.17
C GLN A 106 -13.36 -13.88 -0.60
N ASN A 107 -13.14 -13.69 -1.90
CA ASN A 107 -12.34 -14.62 -2.71
C ASN A 107 -10.89 -14.70 -2.21
N LEU A 108 -10.30 -13.55 -1.84
CA LEU A 108 -8.97 -13.50 -1.24
C LEU A 108 -8.93 -14.25 0.11
N ILE A 109 -9.91 -14.05 0.97
CA ILE A 109 -10.00 -14.77 2.27
C ILE A 109 -10.13 -16.28 2.04
N ASN A 110 -10.87 -16.70 1.04
CA ASN A 110 -11.05 -18.11 0.66
C ASN A 110 -9.76 -18.78 0.15
N LEU A 111 -8.67 -18.04 -0.05
CA LEU A 111 -7.33 -18.62 -0.27
C LEU A 111 -6.79 -19.33 0.98
N GLY A 112 -7.49 -19.24 2.11
CA GLY A 112 -7.15 -19.95 3.37
C GLY A 112 -6.45 -19.05 4.39
N VAL A 113 -6.70 -17.74 4.36
CA VAL A 113 -6.10 -16.78 5.29
C VAL A 113 -7.09 -16.27 6.34
N ASN A 114 -6.59 -15.89 7.51
CA ASN A 114 -7.37 -15.16 8.50
C ASN A 114 -7.39 -13.67 8.17
N HIS A 115 -8.51 -13.00 8.47
CA HIS A 115 -8.72 -11.61 8.07
C HIS A 115 -9.37 -10.77 9.16
N ILE A 116 -8.94 -9.52 9.28
CA ILE A 116 -9.56 -8.47 10.09
C ILE A 116 -10.06 -7.36 9.17
N ASP A 117 -11.37 -7.07 9.19
CA ASP A 117 -11.97 -5.91 8.51
C ASP A 117 -12.19 -4.80 9.54
N PHE A 118 -11.27 -3.84 9.62
CA PHE A 118 -11.24 -2.82 10.66
C PHE A 118 -12.07 -1.60 10.25
N SER A 119 -13.17 -1.36 10.96
CA SER A 119 -14.00 -0.16 10.78
C SER A 119 -13.60 0.92 11.78
N ILE A 120 -13.22 2.08 11.28
CA ILE A 120 -13.05 3.29 12.09
C ILE A 120 -14.43 3.87 12.42
N ASN A 121 -14.54 4.63 13.53
CA ASN A 121 -15.76 5.35 13.86
C ASN A 121 -16.19 6.27 12.69
N PRO A 122 -17.33 6.03 12.05
CA PRO A 122 -17.70 6.75 10.83
C PRO A 122 -17.89 8.27 11.03
N LYS A 123 -18.21 8.70 12.26
CA LYS A 123 -18.35 10.13 12.57
C LYS A 123 -16.97 10.81 12.60
N VAL A 124 -15.96 10.13 13.14
CA VAL A 124 -14.57 10.62 13.16
C VAL A 124 -14.02 10.65 11.75
N GLU A 125 -14.17 9.54 11.02
CA GLU A 125 -13.67 9.42 9.65
C GLU A 125 -14.26 10.49 8.72
N LYS A 126 -15.59 10.72 8.78
CA LYS A 126 -16.25 11.78 8.02
C LYS A 126 -15.72 13.16 8.36
N LYS A 127 -15.57 13.49 9.66
CA LYS A 127 -15.04 14.79 10.09
C LYS A 127 -13.61 14.99 9.60
N PHE A 128 -12.77 13.97 9.75
CA PHE A 128 -11.37 14.05 9.37
C PHE A 128 -11.22 14.19 7.83
N THR A 129 -11.99 13.41 7.07
CA THR A 129 -12.03 13.52 5.60
C THR A 129 -12.44 14.93 5.15
N LEU A 130 -13.47 15.51 5.78
CA LEU A 130 -13.92 16.88 5.46
C LEU A 130 -12.83 17.90 5.75
N LYS A 131 -12.18 17.83 6.92
CA LYS A 131 -11.09 18.76 7.30
C LYS A 131 -9.90 18.70 6.33
N THR A 132 -9.50 17.50 5.92
CA THR A 132 -8.39 17.35 4.96
C THR A 132 -8.77 17.86 3.57
N PHE A 133 -10.01 17.65 3.18
CA PHE A 133 -10.55 18.18 1.93
C PHE A 133 -10.61 19.72 1.94
N GLU A 134 -11.15 20.32 2.99
CA GLU A 134 -11.23 21.79 3.12
C GLU A 134 -9.85 22.44 3.15
N LYS A 135 -8.88 21.82 3.82
CA LYS A 135 -7.54 22.37 3.98
C LYS A 135 -6.63 22.19 2.77
N PHE A 136 -6.71 21.05 2.10
CA PHE A 136 -5.75 20.65 1.05
C PHE A 136 -6.41 20.25 -0.27
N GLY A 137 -7.73 20.11 -0.34
CA GLY A 137 -8.41 19.49 -1.46
C GLY A 137 -8.16 17.97 -1.58
N ILE A 138 -7.64 17.33 -0.52
CA ILE A 138 -7.23 15.91 -0.55
C ILE A 138 -8.03 15.11 0.48
N PRO A 139 -9.16 14.50 0.10
CA PRO A 139 -9.99 13.73 1.03
C PRO A 139 -9.41 12.36 1.41
N LEU A 140 -8.35 11.91 0.72
CA LEU A 140 -7.75 10.58 0.93
C LEU A 140 -6.68 10.53 2.05
N ILE A 141 -6.31 11.66 2.64
CA ILE A 141 -5.31 11.70 3.73
C ILE A 141 -5.67 10.78 4.89
N PRO A 142 -6.91 10.81 5.45
CA PRO A 142 -7.27 9.92 6.55
C PRO A 142 -7.19 8.44 6.19
N MET A 143 -7.63 8.07 4.99
CA MET A 143 -7.53 6.70 4.50
C MET A 143 -6.09 6.20 4.51
N HIS A 144 -5.17 6.95 3.92
CA HIS A 144 -3.77 6.56 3.87
C HIS A 144 -3.12 6.51 5.26
N MET A 145 -3.44 7.49 6.13
CA MET A 145 -3.00 7.45 7.52
C MET A 145 -3.49 6.20 8.24
N ALA A 146 -4.80 5.90 8.14
CA ALA A 146 -5.40 4.74 8.79
C ALA A 146 -4.79 3.43 8.28
N MET A 147 -4.71 3.26 6.97
CA MET A 147 -4.19 2.05 6.34
C MET A 147 -2.77 1.73 6.84
N HIS A 148 -1.89 2.72 6.87
CA HIS A 148 -0.53 2.53 7.35
C HIS A 148 -0.47 2.35 8.89
N ALA A 149 -1.18 3.20 9.65
CA ALA A 149 -1.14 3.17 11.10
C ALA A 149 -1.73 1.88 11.69
N LEU A 150 -2.90 1.45 11.21
CA LEU A 150 -3.56 0.24 11.68
C LEU A 150 -2.72 -1.01 11.40
N THR A 151 -2.07 -1.06 10.24
CA THR A 151 -1.21 -2.18 9.87
C THR A 151 -0.07 -2.36 10.87
N ILE A 152 0.63 -1.28 11.22
CA ILE A 152 1.73 -1.33 12.19
C ILE A 152 1.22 -1.58 13.62
N GLN A 153 0.13 -0.93 14.04
CA GLN A 153 -0.48 -1.14 15.35
C GLN A 153 -0.92 -2.61 15.53
N CYS A 154 -1.56 -3.19 14.52
CA CYS A 154 -1.94 -4.59 14.54
C CYS A 154 -0.72 -5.51 14.61
N ALA A 155 0.32 -5.27 13.82
CA ALA A 155 1.53 -6.09 13.86
C ALA A 155 2.17 -6.08 15.26
N ILE A 156 2.29 -4.91 15.89
CA ILE A 156 2.81 -4.78 17.26
C ILE A 156 1.91 -5.53 18.26
N ASN A 157 0.60 -5.29 18.22
CA ASN A 157 -0.35 -5.87 19.18
C ASN A 157 -0.48 -7.40 19.07
N PHE A 158 -0.42 -7.94 17.86
CA PHE A 158 -0.46 -9.37 17.59
C PHE A 158 0.93 -10.02 17.61
N LYS A 159 2.00 -9.23 17.87
CA LYS A 159 3.40 -9.69 17.87
C LYS A 159 3.80 -10.38 16.56
N ILE A 160 3.39 -9.79 15.44
CA ILE A 160 3.70 -10.28 14.10
C ILE A 160 4.98 -9.62 13.62
N PRO A 161 6.05 -10.38 13.34
CA PRO A 161 7.38 -9.82 13.09
C PRO A 161 7.54 -9.16 11.73
N LEU A 162 6.70 -9.46 10.74
CA LEU A 162 6.84 -8.99 9.37
C LEU A 162 5.54 -8.38 8.85
N ILE A 163 5.64 -7.22 8.20
CA ILE A 163 4.56 -6.64 7.39
C ILE A 163 5.00 -6.68 5.94
N ILE A 164 4.13 -7.16 5.05
CA ILE A 164 4.38 -7.25 3.62
C ILE A 164 3.47 -6.29 2.88
N TRP A 165 4.03 -5.20 2.34
CA TRP A 165 3.39 -4.28 1.41
C TRP A 165 3.64 -4.72 -0.03
N GLY A 166 2.85 -4.22 -0.97
CA GLY A 166 2.99 -4.52 -2.39
C GLY A 166 4.19 -3.83 -3.05
N GLU A 167 3.91 -2.89 -3.92
CA GLU A 167 4.93 -2.11 -4.62
C GLU A 167 5.45 -0.95 -3.77
N ASN A 168 6.71 -0.58 -3.98
CA ASN A 168 7.26 0.65 -3.45
C ASN A 168 7.01 1.79 -4.44
N SER A 169 6.10 2.72 -4.13
CA SER A 169 5.75 3.82 -5.01
C SER A 169 6.93 4.76 -5.34
N ALA A 170 7.92 4.89 -4.44
CA ALA A 170 9.15 5.63 -4.71
C ALA A 170 9.99 4.98 -5.81
N PHE A 171 9.98 3.66 -5.85
CA PHE A 171 10.71 2.88 -6.84
C PHE A 171 9.94 2.76 -8.17
N GLU A 172 8.63 2.47 -8.11
CA GLU A 172 7.82 2.19 -9.29
C GLU A 172 7.48 3.45 -10.09
N TYR A 173 7.15 4.53 -9.39
CA TYR A 173 6.60 5.74 -10.01
C TYR A 173 7.57 6.92 -9.98
N GLY A 174 8.79 6.69 -9.50
CA GLY A 174 9.84 7.70 -9.38
C GLY A 174 9.80 8.48 -8.08
N GLY A 175 10.97 8.95 -7.68
CA GLY A 175 11.22 9.74 -6.50
C GLY A 175 12.65 10.23 -6.45
N ASN A 176 12.86 11.37 -5.83
CA ASN A 176 14.15 12.05 -5.76
C ASN A 176 15.10 11.49 -4.68
N ASP A 177 14.68 10.52 -3.90
CA ASP A 177 15.44 9.95 -2.80
C ASP A 177 15.69 8.45 -3.03
N ASN A 178 16.93 8.15 -3.42
CA ASN A 178 17.32 6.77 -3.69
C ASN A 178 17.35 5.90 -2.42
N THR A 179 17.49 6.49 -1.23
CA THR A 179 17.49 5.75 0.04
C THR A 179 16.13 5.15 0.33
N LEU A 180 15.06 5.78 -0.15
CA LEU A 180 13.68 5.33 0.03
C LEU A 180 13.19 4.35 -1.07
N LYS A 181 14.03 4.04 -2.06
CA LYS A 181 13.73 3.03 -3.10
C LYS A 181 14.09 1.60 -2.69
N GLY A 182 14.52 1.39 -1.45
CA GLY A 182 14.85 0.09 -0.88
C GLY A 182 13.65 -0.79 -0.59
N PHE A 183 13.87 -1.85 0.17
CA PHE A 183 12.83 -2.81 0.52
C PHE A 183 12.04 -2.46 1.80
N SER A 184 12.53 -1.53 2.63
CA SER A 184 11.92 -1.20 3.93
C SER A 184 10.94 -0.03 3.81
N LEU A 185 9.79 -0.14 4.46
CA LEU A 185 8.87 0.97 4.69
C LEU A 185 9.20 1.60 6.05
N THR A 186 9.61 2.86 6.03
CA THR A 186 10.02 3.64 7.21
C THR A 186 9.11 4.84 7.43
N HIS A 187 9.22 5.47 8.58
CA HIS A 187 8.49 6.71 8.89
C HIS A 187 8.85 7.86 7.92
N GLU A 188 10.11 7.92 7.47
CA GLU A 188 10.56 8.89 6.47
C GLU A 188 9.91 8.63 5.09
N TRP A 189 9.83 7.36 4.69
CA TRP A 189 9.12 6.97 3.47
C TRP A 189 7.64 7.41 3.55
N LEU A 190 6.99 7.14 4.68
CA LEU A 190 5.59 7.50 4.89
C LEU A 190 5.35 9.00 4.74
N LYS A 191 6.19 9.84 5.33
CA LYS A 191 6.08 11.31 5.21
C LYS A 191 6.17 11.79 3.76
N LYS A 192 7.00 11.15 2.95
CA LYS A 192 7.23 11.55 1.55
C LYS A 192 6.25 10.94 0.55
N TYR A 193 5.91 9.66 0.72
CA TYR A 193 5.18 8.87 -0.26
C TYR A 193 3.86 8.29 0.26
N GLY A 194 3.57 8.44 1.54
CA GLY A 194 2.36 7.90 2.18
C GLY A 194 1.07 8.68 1.91
N VAL A 195 1.08 9.63 0.97
CA VAL A 195 -0.09 10.44 0.57
C VAL A 195 -0.76 11.18 1.75
N THR A 196 0.02 11.54 2.78
CA THR A 196 -0.46 12.27 3.96
C THR A 196 -0.19 13.77 3.90
N ASN A 197 0.30 14.27 2.76
CA ASN A 197 0.75 15.65 2.56
C ASN A 197 1.77 16.11 3.62
N GLY A 198 2.62 15.19 4.09
CA GLY A 198 3.63 15.44 5.13
C GLY A 198 3.07 15.61 6.54
N THR A 199 1.76 15.44 6.75
CA THR A 199 1.11 15.57 8.06
C THR A 199 1.07 14.23 8.81
N VAL A 200 0.97 14.33 10.15
CA VAL A 200 0.75 13.21 11.05
C VAL A 200 -0.55 13.42 11.83
N SER A 201 -1.05 12.39 12.50
CA SER A 201 -2.35 12.46 13.19
C SER A 201 -2.43 13.58 14.23
N SER A 202 -1.34 13.88 14.95
CA SER A 202 -1.29 14.96 15.95
C SER A 202 -1.50 16.36 15.36
N ASP A 203 -1.21 16.58 14.08
CA ASP A 203 -1.39 17.89 13.42
C ASP A 203 -2.88 18.24 13.20
N TRP A 204 -3.77 17.28 13.46
CA TRP A 204 -5.20 17.39 13.23
C TRP A 204 -6.03 17.40 14.53
N ILE A 205 -5.35 17.38 15.69
CA ILE A 205 -6.02 17.48 16.98
C ILE A 205 -6.57 18.89 17.17
N ASP A 206 -7.87 19.00 17.43
CA ASP A 206 -8.55 20.25 17.75
C ASP A 206 -9.83 19.99 18.58
N ASN A 207 -10.74 20.98 18.63
CA ASN A 207 -12.00 20.86 19.37
C ASN A 207 -12.98 19.81 18.78
N ASP A 208 -12.82 19.46 17.50
CA ASP A 208 -13.71 18.53 16.78
C ASP A 208 -13.13 17.12 16.66
N LEU A 209 -11.79 17.00 16.68
CA LEU A 209 -11.05 15.75 16.58
C LEU A 209 -10.07 15.65 17.74
N THR A 210 -10.42 14.85 18.73
CA THR A 210 -9.58 14.64 19.91
C THR A 210 -8.43 13.66 19.63
N GLU A 211 -7.42 13.63 20.49
CA GLU A 211 -6.37 12.63 20.45
C GLU A 211 -6.95 11.20 20.49
N HIS A 212 -8.01 10.98 21.27
CA HIS A 212 -8.69 9.69 21.34
C HIS A 212 -9.31 9.30 20.00
N ASP A 213 -9.96 10.24 19.29
CA ASP A 213 -10.56 10.01 17.99
C ASP A 213 -9.49 9.64 16.94
N LEU A 214 -8.30 10.22 17.04
CA LEU A 214 -7.23 10.07 16.07
C LEU A 214 -6.27 8.90 16.37
N ARG A 215 -6.47 8.12 17.44
CA ARG A 215 -5.67 6.91 17.73
C ARG A 215 -5.54 5.91 16.57
N PRO A 216 -6.59 5.62 15.79
CA PRO A 216 -6.47 4.71 14.64
C PRO A 216 -5.53 5.21 13.54
N TYR A 217 -5.25 6.51 13.52
CA TYR A 217 -4.39 7.18 12.54
C TYR A 217 -2.97 7.42 13.05
N TYR A 218 -2.70 7.06 14.31
CA TYR A 218 -1.39 7.23 14.92
C TYR A 218 -0.40 6.19 14.39
N TRP A 219 0.66 6.66 13.75
CA TRP A 219 1.76 5.82 13.30
C TRP A 219 2.78 5.64 14.43
N PRO A 220 3.02 4.42 14.93
CA PRO A 220 4.07 4.14 15.88
C PRO A 220 5.45 4.51 15.32
N SER A 221 6.32 5.09 16.14
CA SER A 221 7.68 5.47 15.72
C SER A 221 8.49 4.26 15.26
N ASP A 222 9.51 4.50 14.42
CA ASP A 222 10.42 3.44 13.97
C ASP A 222 11.05 2.71 15.16
N LYS A 223 11.37 3.45 16.25
CA LYS A 223 11.85 2.83 17.49
C LYS A 223 10.82 1.89 18.13
N MET A 224 9.55 2.27 18.19
CA MET A 224 8.50 1.37 18.73
C MET A 224 8.35 0.10 17.90
N GLN A 225 8.50 0.20 16.57
CA GLN A 225 8.47 -0.94 15.67
C GLN A 225 9.70 -1.84 15.90
N GLU A 226 10.88 -1.24 16.02
CA GLU A 226 12.14 -1.94 16.28
C GLU A 226 12.10 -2.66 17.64
N ASP A 227 11.70 -1.96 18.71
CA ASP A 227 11.55 -2.53 20.06
C ASP A 227 10.54 -3.71 20.08
N ALA A 228 9.52 -3.65 19.22
CA ALA A 228 8.55 -4.74 19.04
C ALA A 228 9.04 -5.86 18.08
N GLY A 229 10.19 -5.68 17.43
CA GLY A 229 10.75 -6.62 16.46
C GLY A 229 9.95 -6.68 15.15
N VAL A 230 9.19 -5.62 14.80
CA VAL A 230 8.37 -5.55 13.60
C VAL A 230 9.15 -4.91 12.46
N GLN A 231 9.23 -5.60 11.31
CA GLN A 231 9.83 -5.11 10.08
C GLN A 231 8.75 -4.97 9.00
N ALA A 232 8.68 -3.82 8.33
CA ALA A 232 7.79 -3.59 7.19
C ALA A 232 8.60 -3.56 5.89
N ILE A 233 8.18 -4.36 4.90
CA ILE A 233 8.86 -4.51 3.61
C ILE A 233 7.92 -4.28 2.43
N PHE A 234 8.52 -3.98 1.28
CA PHE A 234 7.86 -3.98 -0.02
C PHE A 234 8.18 -5.26 -0.80
N LEU A 235 7.16 -6.05 -1.12
CA LEU A 235 7.31 -7.29 -1.88
C LEU A 235 7.87 -7.04 -3.28
N GLY A 236 7.49 -5.92 -3.91
CA GLY A 236 7.99 -5.49 -5.22
C GLY A 236 9.48 -5.21 -5.26
N HIS A 237 10.19 -5.17 -4.11
CA HIS A 237 11.65 -5.16 -4.09
C HIS A 237 12.25 -6.54 -4.41
N PHE A 238 11.59 -7.60 -3.96
CA PHE A 238 12.08 -8.98 -4.08
C PHE A 238 11.59 -9.66 -5.36
N PHE A 239 10.38 -9.28 -5.82
CA PHE A 239 9.74 -9.82 -7.01
C PHE A 239 9.39 -8.69 -7.97
N LYS A 240 9.61 -8.91 -9.26
CA LYS A 240 9.26 -7.94 -10.28
C LYS A 240 7.74 -7.70 -10.28
N TRP A 241 7.33 -6.51 -9.85
CA TRP A 241 5.94 -6.11 -9.93
C TRP A 241 5.58 -5.70 -11.36
N ASP A 242 4.53 -6.31 -11.91
CA ASP A 242 3.95 -6.03 -13.22
C ASP A 242 2.42 -6.10 -13.11
N PRO A 243 1.69 -5.01 -13.38
CA PRO A 243 0.23 -4.95 -13.18
C PRO A 243 -0.55 -5.97 -13.99
N LEU A 244 -0.07 -6.35 -15.20
CA LEU A 244 -0.75 -7.32 -16.05
C LEU A 244 -0.49 -8.76 -15.57
N GLN A 245 0.71 -9.02 -15.10
CA GLN A 245 1.06 -10.32 -14.55
C GLN A 245 0.35 -10.55 -13.20
N THR A 246 0.32 -9.54 -12.31
CA THR A 246 -0.42 -9.64 -11.04
C THR A 246 -1.91 -9.82 -11.29
N PHE A 247 -2.48 -9.13 -12.29
CA PHE A 247 -3.88 -9.33 -12.69
C PHE A 247 -4.14 -10.76 -13.19
N LYS A 248 -3.27 -11.32 -14.04
CA LYS A 248 -3.40 -12.69 -14.52
C LYS A 248 -3.40 -13.68 -13.36
N ILE A 249 -2.40 -13.61 -12.48
CA ILE A 249 -2.28 -14.48 -11.29
C ILE A 249 -3.53 -14.36 -10.41
N ALA A 250 -3.96 -13.14 -10.11
CA ALA A 250 -5.14 -12.92 -9.28
C ALA A 250 -6.42 -13.48 -9.90
N SER A 251 -6.61 -13.30 -11.21
CA SER A 251 -7.79 -13.80 -11.94
C SER A 251 -7.87 -15.32 -11.95
N GLU A 252 -6.73 -15.99 -12.09
CA GLU A 252 -6.64 -17.46 -12.01
C GLU A 252 -6.98 -17.98 -10.59
N ASN A 253 -6.96 -17.09 -9.58
CA ASN A 253 -7.22 -17.39 -8.18
C ASN A 253 -8.48 -16.67 -7.63
N GLY A 254 -9.45 -16.37 -8.50
CA GLY A 254 -10.78 -15.93 -8.10
C GLY A 254 -11.00 -14.40 -8.09
N PHE A 255 -10.00 -13.59 -8.43
CA PHE A 255 -10.21 -12.15 -8.58
C PHE A 255 -11.13 -11.84 -9.78
N LEU A 256 -12.14 -11.02 -9.53
CA LEU A 256 -13.14 -10.60 -10.52
C LEU A 256 -12.85 -9.18 -10.98
N LYS A 257 -12.85 -8.96 -12.30
CA LYS A 257 -12.73 -7.62 -12.90
C LYS A 257 -14.10 -6.98 -13.15
N GLY A 258 -14.12 -5.67 -13.32
CA GLY A 258 -15.30 -4.95 -13.78
C GLY A 258 -15.63 -5.22 -15.24
N GLU A 259 -16.86 -4.90 -15.65
CA GLU A 259 -17.27 -4.98 -17.07
C GLU A 259 -16.52 -3.97 -17.94
N LYS A 260 -16.28 -2.78 -17.43
CA LYS A 260 -15.54 -1.67 -18.07
C LYS A 260 -14.65 -0.94 -17.06
N PRO A 261 -13.61 -0.23 -17.56
CA PRO A 261 -12.80 0.64 -16.72
C PRO A 261 -13.66 1.68 -15.99
N LYS A 262 -13.31 1.98 -14.74
CA LYS A 262 -13.94 3.03 -13.93
C LYS A 262 -13.11 4.31 -13.92
N THR A 263 -11.79 4.22 -13.71
CA THR A 263 -10.89 5.37 -13.52
C THR A 263 -9.74 5.33 -14.52
N GLY A 264 -9.47 4.69 -15.42
CA GLY A 264 -8.32 4.65 -16.34
C GLY A 264 -8.54 3.73 -17.52
N HIS A 265 -7.51 2.98 -17.86
CA HIS A 265 -7.54 2.09 -19.02
C HIS A 265 -7.96 0.66 -18.68
N TYR A 266 -7.82 0.24 -17.42
CA TYR A 266 -8.01 -1.14 -17.01
C TYR A 266 -9.29 -1.32 -16.22
N ASN A 267 -10.05 -2.36 -16.56
CA ASN A 267 -11.28 -2.74 -15.86
C ASN A 267 -11.03 -3.60 -14.59
N PHE A 268 -9.79 -3.66 -14.15
CA PHE A 268 -9.35 -4.35 -12.93
C PHE A 268 -8.65 -3.41 -11.92
N ALA A 269 -8.68 -2.11 -12.19
CA ALA A 269 -8.14 -1.08 -11.29
C ALA A 269 -9.29 -0.21 -10.76
N ASP A 270 -9.19 0.19 -9.49
CA ASP A 270 -10.16 1.06 -8.81
C ASP A 270 -11.61 0.63 -8.99
N ILE A 271 -11.92 -0.63 -8.71
CA ILE A 271 -13.24 -1.23 -8.99
C ILE A 271 -14.01 -1.63 -7.73
N ASP A 272 -13.43 -1.51 -6.57
CA ASP A 272 -13.85 -2.11 -5.30
C ASP A 272 -14.55 -1.15 -4.34
N ASP A 273 -14.43 0.18 -4.57
CA ASP A 273 -15.01 1.20 -3.68
C ASP A 273 -15.53 2.41 -4.45
N GLU A 274 -16.81 2.76 -4.26
CA GLU A 274 -17.43 3.87 -4.99
C GLU A 274 -16.95 5.25 -4.53
N PHE A 275 -16.46 5.38 -3.29
CA PHE A 275 -15.89 6.63 -2.81
C PHE A 275 -14.54 6.90 -3.51
N LEU A 276 -13.67 5.90 -3.58
CA LEU A 276 -12.38 6.00 -4.28
C LEU A 276 -12.56 6.24 -5.77
N ILE A 277 -13.49 5.52 -6.41
CA ILE A 277 -13.84 5.73 -7.82
C ILE A 277 -14.28 7.17 -8.07
N THR A 278 -15.14 7.71 -7.21
CA THR A 278 -15.64 9.09 -7.32
C THR A 278 -14.52 10.11 -7.18
N ILE A 279 -13.62 9.93 -6.21
CA ILE A 279 -12.50 10.84 -5.99
C ILE A 279 -11.50 10.81 -7.15
N HIS A 280 -11.22 9.65 -7.72
CA HIS A 280 -10.33 9.54 -8.88
C HIS A 280 -10.92 10.18 -10.14
N HIS A 281 -12.24 10.34 -10.22
CA HIS A 281 -12.88 11.08 -11.31
C HIS A 281 -12.89 12.60 -11.09
N TRP A 282 -12.81 13.04 -9.86
CA TRP A 282 -12.84 14.46 -9.49
C TRP A 282 -11.48 15.13 -9.59
#